data_306652e03c4e065299570e94bd2124c9
#
_entry.id   306652e03c4e065299570e94bd2124c9
#
_cell.length_a   1.000
_cell.length_b   1.000
_cell.length_c   1.000
_cell.angle_alpha   90.00
_cell.angle_beta   90.00
_cell.angle_gamma   90.00
#
_symmetry.space_group_name_H-M   'P 1'
#
loop_
_entity.id
_entity.type
_entity.pdbx_description
1 polymer ?
#
loop_
_entity_poly.entity_id
_entity_poly.type
_entity_poly.pdbx_seq_one_letter_code
_entity_poly.pdbx_strand_id
1 'polypeptide(L)'
;AAITAERIGVDYAAREGAGAAGGMGYAFISYLGARLVPGIELILDVIHFEEEAKKAQIVLTGEGRLDLQTAMGKAPVGVARAAKKYGCKVIAFAGSVTKEAAACNDNGIDAFFPIVRGACTLEEAMQREKAMENLTDSVEQVFRLL
;
A
#
# COMPACT_ATOMS: atom_id res chain seq x y z
N ALA A 1 -22.94 14.52 -9.64
CA ALA A 1 -22.60 15.57 -8.66
C ALA A 1 -23.59 16.74 -8.72
N ALA A 2 -23.77 17.42 -9.86
CA ALA A 2 -24.59 18.65 -9.94
C ALA A 2 -26.02 18.49 -9.40
N ILE A 3 -26.78 17.47 -9.87
CA ILE A 3 -28.15 17.20 -9.40
C ILE A 3 -28.21 16.93 -7.89
N THR A 4 -27.19 16.25 -7.36
CA THR A 4 -27.12 15.96 -5.92
C THR A 4 -26.83 17.23 -5.13
N ALA A 5 -25.86 18.02 -5.56
CA ALA A 5 -25.51 19.28 -4.92
C ALA A 5 -26.70 20.25 -4.88
N GLU A 6 -27.48 20.32 -5.96
CA GLU A 6 -28.71 21.13 -6.00
C GLU A 6 -29.75 20.68 -4.96
N ARG A 7 -29.89 19.35 -4.78
CA ARG A 7 -30.87 18.79 -3.83
C ARG A 7 -30.48 18.95 -2.36
N ILE A 8 -29.20 18.77 -2.04
CA ILE A 8 -28.71 18.78 -0.64
C ILE A 8 -28.10 20.12 -0.22
N GLY A 9 -27.92 21.06 -1.17
CA GLY A 9 -27.38 22.38 -0.91
C GLY A 9 -25.87 22.44 -0.73
N VAL A 10 -25.15 21.31 -0.92
CA VAL A 10 -23.67 21.23 -0.75
C VAL A 10 -23.08 20.35 -1.85
N ASP A 11 -21.95 20.79 -2.44
CA ASP A 11 -21.18 19.98 -3.39
C ASP A 11 -19.95 19.38 -2.71
N TYR A 12 -19.90 18.05 -2.68
CA TYR A 12 -18.77 17.28 -2.16
C TYR A 12 -17.83 16.76 -3.25
N ALA A 13 -17.97 17.19 -4.51
CA ALA A 13 -17.18 16.65 -5.63
C ALA A 13 -15.66 16.83 -5.46
N ALA A 14 -15.24 17.91 -4.80
CA ALA A 14 -13.83 18.20 -4.53
C ALA A 14 -13.28 17.52 -3.25
N ARG A 15 -14.10 16.79 -2.51
CA ARG A 15 -13.63 16.03 -1.34
C ARG A 15 -12.72 14.89 -1.77
N GLU A 16 -11.62 14.72 -1.02
CA GLU A 16 -10.73 13.59 -1.23
C GLU A 16 -11.51 12.27 -1.10
N GLY A 17 -11.29 11.35 -2.06
CA GLY A 17 -12.02 10.09 -2.12
C GLY A 17 -13.42 10.16 -2.76
N ALA A 18 -13.96 11.34 -3.09
CA ALA A 18 -15.29 11.44 -3.70
C ALA A 18 -15.41 10.65 -5.02
N GLY A 19 -14.33 10.58 -5.82
CA GLY A 19 -14.27 9.81 -7.06
C GLY A 19 -14.10 8.31 -6.88
N ALA A 20 -13.86 7.80 -5.66
CA ALA A 20 -13.62 6.39 -5.40
C ALA A 20 -14.79 5.52 -5.88
N ALA A 21 -14.44 4.35 -6.44
CA ALA A 21 -15.40 3.38 -6.98
C ALA A 21 -16.42 4.01 -7.95
N GLY A 22 -15.94 4.85 -8.89
CA GLY A 22 -16.79 5.47 -9.90
C GLY A 22 -17.78 6.51 -9.35
N GLY A 23 -17.44 7.17 -8.23
CA GLY A 23 -18.27 8.19 -7.59
C GLY A 23 -19.13 7.68 -6.42
N MET A 24 -18.97 6.43 -6.01
CA MET A 24 -19.67 5.89 -4.82
C MET A 24 -19.26 6.65 -3.55
N GLY A 25 -17.98 7.04 -3.45
CA GLY A 25 -17.51 7.90 -2.37
C GLY A 25 -18.30 9.19 -2.26
N TYR A 26 -18.55 9.88 -3.37
CA TYR A 26 -19.40 11.06 -3.41
C TYR A 26 -20.83 10.79 -2.91
N ALA A 27 -21.43 9.67 -3.35
CA ALA A 27 -22.78 9.31 -2.93
C ALA A 27 -22.82 9.04 -1.42
N PHE A 28 -21.85 8.34 -0.86
CA PHE A 28 -21.81 8.02 0.56
C PHE A 28 -21.64 9.29 1.43
N ILE A 29 -20.76 10.21 1.02
CA ILE A 29 -20.64 11.49 1.72
C ILE A 29 -21.97 12.24 1.65
N SER A 30 -22.54 12.38 0.44
CA SER A 30 -23.69 13.24 0.18
C SER A 30 -24.97 12.78 0.86
N TYR A 31 -25.22 11.47 0.87
CA TYR A 31 -26.51 10.92 1.32
C TYR A 31 -26.45 10.26 2.70
N LEU A 32 -25.28 9.80 3.12
CA LEU A 32 -25.11 9.06 4.38
C LEU A 32 -24.21 9.80 5.39
N GLY A 33 -23.66 10.96 5.02
CA GLY A 33 -22.70 11.66 5.87
C GLY A 33 -21.44 10.86 6.14
N ALA A 34 -21.07 9.93 5.26
CA ALA A 34 -19.95 9.04 5.46
C ALA A 34 -18.62 9.78 5.51
N ARG A 35 -17.73 9.34 6.36
CA ARG A 35 -16.32 9.75 6.36
C ARG A 35 -15.54 8.79 5.46
N LEU A 36 -14.86 9.32 4.45
CA LEU A 36 -13.95 8.54 3.62
C LEU A 36 -12.57 8.51 4.28
N VAL A 37 -11.98 7.34 4.32
CA VAL A 37 -10.63 7.13 4.83
C VAL A 37 -9.88 6.17 3.89
N PRO A 38 -8.55 6.31 3.74
CA PRO A 38 -7.76 5.32 3.02
C PRO A 38 -7.96 3.92 3.62
N GLY A 39 -8.24 2.93 2.77
CA GLY A 39 -8.51 1.56 3.26
C GLY A 39 -7.38 0.97 4.08
N ILE A 40 -6.12 1.30 3.75
CA ILE A 40 -4.96 0.85 4.51
C ILE A 40 -4.95 1.40 5.94
N GLU A 41 -5.32 2.66 6.14
CA GLU A 41 -5.38 3.25 7.49
C GLU A 41 -6.41 2.52 8.36
N LEU A 42 -7.59 2.25 7.81
CA LEU A 42 -8.63 1.50 8.50
C LEU A 42 -8.16 0.09 8.89
N ILE A 43 -7.47 -0.61 7.98
CA ILE A 43 -6.96 -1.96 8.25
C ILE A 43 -5.90 -1.93 9.34
N LEU A 44 -4.93 -1.00 9.27
CA LEU A 44 -3.87 -0.87 10.27
C LEU A 44 -4.43 -0.56 11.67
N ASP A 45 -5.48 0.23 11.73
CA ASP A 45 -6.21 0.55 12.98
C ASP A 45 -6.86 -0.71 13.57
N VAL A 46 -7.62 -1.44 12.74
CA VAL A 46 -8.34 -2.65 13.17
C VAL A 46 -7.42 -3.76 13.66
N ILE A 47 -6.23 -3.91 13.04
CA ILE A 47 -5.25 -4.93 13.46
C ILE A 47 -4.31 -4.44 14.57
N HIS A 48 -4.50 -3.21 15.07
CA HIS A 48 -3.64 -2.59 16.09
C HIS A 48 -2.16 -2.57 15.69
N PHE A 49 -1.89 -2.32 14.40
CA PHE A 49 -0.54 -2.36 13.83
C PHE A 49 0.47 -1.50 14.59
N GLU A 50 0.05 -0.35 15.09
CA GLU A 50 0.94 0.57 15.83
C GLU A 50 1.49 -0.04 17.13
N GLU A 51 0.76 -0.91 17.78
CA GLU A 51 1.21 -1.59 19.01
C GLU A 51 2.37 -2.55 18.71
N GLU A 52 2.33 -3.20 17.56
CA GLU A 52 3.40 -4.09 17.11
C GLU A 52 4.58 -3.32 16.52
N ALA A 53 4.32 -2.25 15.76
CA ALA A 53 5.36 -1.39 15.21
C ALA A 53 6.25 -0.76 16.30
N LYS A 54 5.69 -0.41 17.46
CA LYS A 54 6.45 0.09 18.63
C LYS A 54 7.51 -0.89 19.14
N LYS A 55 7.33 -2.17 18.90
CA LYS A 55 8.21 -3.26 19.37
C LYS A 55 9.16 -3.73 18.27
N ALA A 56 8.92 -3.32 17.01
CA ALA A 56 9.65 -3.78 15.87
C ALA A 56 10.83 -2.85 15.51
N GLN A 57 11.94 -3.45 15.11
CA GLN A 57 13.06 -2.72 14.50
C GLN A 57 12.89 -2.64 12.98
N ILE A 58 12.32 -3.69 12.40
CA ILE A 58 12.14 -3.86 10.96
C ILE A 58 10.70 -4.25 10.69
N VAL A 59 10.11 -3.62 9.67
CA VAL A 59 8.80 -3.96 9.15
C VAL A 59 8.95 -4.41 7.71
N LEU A 60 8.43 -5.59 7.40
CA LEU A 60 8.36 -6.10 6.04
C LEU A 60 6.97 -5.84 5.47
N THR A 61 6.93 -5.38 4.24
CA THR A 61 5.69 -5.17 3.48
C THR A 61 5.87 -5.64 2.05
N GLY A 62 4.82 -5.68 1.27
CA GLY A 62 4.94 -6.05 -0.13
C GLY A 62 3.62 -6.08 -0.87
N GLU A 63 3.74 -6.26 -2.17
CA GLU A 63 2.61 -6.45 -3.09
C GLU A 63 3.07 -7.16 -4.38
N GLY A 64 2.12 -7.43 -5.29
CA GLY A 64 2.47 -8.10 -6.56
C GLY A 64 3.38 -7.27 -7.46
N ARG A 65 3.24 -5.93 -7.45
CA ARG A 65 4.03 -5.02 -8.29
C ARG A 65 4.19 -3.66 -7.63
N LEU A 66 5.42 -3.25 -7.39
CA LEU A 66 5.75 -1.89 -6.97
C LEU A 66 5.89 -0.97 -8.20
N ASP A 67 5.13 0.10 -8.21
CA ASP A 67 5.08 1.10 -9.27
C ASP A 67 4.79 2.51 -8.71
N LEU A 68 4.59 3.49 -9.59
CA LEU A 68 4.25 4.86 -9.19
C LEU A 68 2.95 4.91 -8.37
N GLN A 69 1.97 4.07 -8.67
CA GLN A 69 0.70 4.06 -7.91
C GLN A 69 0.90 3.60 -6.47
N THR A 70 1.89 2.72 -6.22
CA THR A 70 2.26 2.32 -4.85
C THR A 70 2.71 3.53 -4.04
N ALA A 71 3.55 4.39 -4.64
CA ALA A 71 4.02 5.62 -4.02
C ALA A 71 2.88 6.61 -3.69
N MET A 72 1.77 6.55 -4.42
CA MET A 72 0.58 7.39 -4.20
C MET A 72 -0.27 6.98 -2.99
N GLY A 73 0.14 5.97 -2.21
CA GLY A 73 -0.53 5.61 -0.96
C GLY A 73 -1.23 4.25 -0.93
N LYS A 74 -0.81 3.31 -1.79
CA LYS A 74 -1.25 1.91 -1.66
C LYS A 74 -0.72 1.28 -0.37
N ALA A 75 -1.14 0.04 -0.10
CA ALA A 75 -0.86 -0.67 1.14
C ALA A 75 0.62 -0.63 1.59
N PRO A 76 1.63 -0.90 0.76
CA PRO A 76 3.02 -0.89 1.22
C PRO A 76 3.46 0.47 1.76
N VAL A 77 3.08 1.56 1.10
CA VAL A 77 3.41 2.93 1.55
C VAL A 77 2.60 3.31 2.79
N GLY A 78 1.35 2.88 2.91
CA GLY A 78 0.55 3.09 4.12
C GLY A 78 1.18 2.42 5.33
N VAL A 79 1.62 1.17 5.20
CA VAL A 79 2.38 0.42 6.23
C VAL A 79 3.67 1.16 6.57
N ALA A 80 4.42 1.60 5.55
CA ALA A 80 5.68 2.29 5.75
C ALA A 80 5.50 3.58 6.55
N ARG A 81 4.55 4.42 6.19
CA ARG A 81 4.24 5.67 6.91
C ARG A 81 3.86 5.43 8.37
N ALA A 82 3.08 4.37 8.64
CA ALA A 82 2.73 4.00 10.00
C ALA A 82 3.95 3.52 10.80
N ALA A 83 4.78 2.64 10.22
CA ALA A 83 5.98 2.10 10.85
C ALA A 83 7.04 3.19 11.13
N LYS A 84 7.20 4.15 10.22
CA LYS A 84 8.16 5.26 10.36
C LYS A 84 7.88 6.17 11.56
N LYS A 85 6.65 6.26 12.04
CA LYS A 85 6.33 6.99 13.28
C LYS A 85 7.09 6.44 14.49
N TYR A 86 7.49 5.16 14.44
CA TYR A 86 8.17 4.43 15.51
C TYR A 86 9.63 4.12 15.20
N GLY A 87 10.18 4.71 14.14
CA GLY A 87 11.60 4.56 13.78
C GLY A 87 11.96 3.22 13.13
N CYS A 88 10.97 2.41 12.73
CA CYS A 88 11.22 1.13 12.08
C CYS A 88 11.92 1.31 10.74
N LYS A 89 12.83 0.39 10.41
CA LYS A 89 13.31 0.19 9.05
C LYS A 89 12.25 -0.56 8.25
N VAL A 90 11.88 -0.06 7.06
CA VAL A 90 10.83 -0.66 6.24
C VAL A 90 11.40 -1.21 4.94
N ILE A 91 11.21 -2.49 4.72
CA ILE A 91 11.68 -3.19 3.52
C ILE A 91 10.46 -3.75 2.78
N ALA A 92 10.36 -3.48 1.49
CA ALA A 92 9.29 -4.01 0.66
C ALA A 92 9.79 -5.11 -0.28
N PHE A 93 9.00 -6.18 -0.43
CA PHE A 93 9.21 -7.22 -1.43
C PHE A 93 8.05 -7.22 -2.43
N ALA A 94 8.37 -7.39 -3.71
CA ALA A 94 7.34 -7.40 -4.74
C ALA A 94 7.63 -8.45 -5.81
N GLY A 95 6.58 -8.96 -6.45
CA GLY A 95 6.74 -9.84 -7.62
C GLY A 95 7.54 -9.16 -8.73
N SER A 96 7.21 -7.90 -9.01
CA SER A 96 7.96 -7.06 -9.95
C SER A 96 8.08 -5.62 -9.45
N VAL A 97 9.07 -4.91 -10.00
CA VAL A 97 9.37 -3.52 -9.63
C VAL A 97 9.60 -2.71 -10.90
N THR A 98 8.94 -1.56 -11.02
CA THR A 98 9.21 -0.62 -12.11
C THR A 98 10.26 0.41 -11.71
N LYS A 99 10.80 1.16 -12.67
CA LYS A 99 11.77 2.23 -12.38
C LYS A 99 11.16 3.32 -11.49
N GLU A 100 9.89 3.62 -11.67
CA GLU A 100 9.15 4.65 -10.94
C GLU A 100 8.87 4.26 -9.48
N ALA A 101 9.04 2.99 -9.11
CA ALA A 101 8.94 2.52 -7.72
C ALA A 101 9.97 3.21 -6.80
N ALA A 102 11.03 3.81 -7.34
CA ALA A 102 11.97 4.63 -6.58
C ALA A 102 11.26 5.74 -5.77
N ALA A 103 10.13 6.26 -6.23
CA ALA A 103 9.32 7.21 -5.48
C ALA A 103 8.77 6.66 -4.15
N CYS A 104 8.76 5.35 -3.96
CA CYS A 104 8.37 4.73 -2.68
C CYS A 104 9.39 5.01 -1.58
N ASN A 105 10.66 5.25 -1.91
CA ASN A 105 11.68 5.60 -0.92
C ASN A 105 11.38 6.95 -0.27
N ASP A 106 10.89 7.94 -1.03
CA ASP A 106 10.48 9.24 -0.50
C ASP A 106 9.22 9.14 0.37
N ASN A 107 8.54 7.99 0.34
CA ASN A 107 7.31 7.73 1.06
C ASN A 107 7.45 6.73 2.22
N GLY A 108 8.69 6.49 2.68
CA GLY A 108 8.98 5.76 3.91
C GLY A 108 9.43 4.31 3.72
N ILE A 109 9.53 3.79 2.50
CA ILE A 109 10.14 2.49 2.23
C ILE A 109 11.66 2.70 2.12
N ASP A 110 12.46 2.12 3.03
CA ASP A 110 13.92 2.27 3.03
C ASP A 110 14.58 1.51 1.88
N ALA A 111 14.08 0.32 1.58
CA ALA A 111 14.56 -0.49 0.46
C ALA A 111 13.43 -1.38 -0.09
N PHE A 112 13.51 -1.72 -1.36
CA PHE A 112 12.58 -2.67 -1.97
C PHE A 112 13.31 -3.62 -2.93
N PHE A 113 12.80 -4.85 -3.03
CA PHE A 113 13.42 -5.92 -3.79
C PHE A 113 12.37 -6.68 -4.62
N PRO A 114 12.65 -6.95 -5.92
CA PRO A 114 11.87 -7.90 -6.67
C PRO A 114 12.20 -9.32 -6.22
N ILE A 115 11.17 -10.18 -6.09
CA ILE A 115 11.36 -11.60 -5.75
C ILE A 115 11.52 -12.50 -6.98
N VAL A 116 11.09 -12.04 -8.16
CA VAL A 116 11.31 -12.78 -9.40
C VAL A 116 12.77 -12.65 -9.83
N ARG A 117 13.51 -13.78 -9.80
CA ARG A 117 14.97 -13.80 -9.96
C ARG A 117 15.46 -13.98 -11.40
N GLY A 118 14.57 -14.30 -12.31
CA GLY A 118 14.94 -14.55 -13.71
C GLY A 118 13.77 -14.34 -14.64
N ALA A 119 14.03 -14.45 -15.94
CA ALA A 119 12.98 -14.38 -16.93
C ALA A 119 12.00 -15.55 -16.77
N CYS A 120 10.74 -15.24 -16.57
CA CYS A 120 9.66 -16.22 -16.51
C CYS A 120 8.35 -15.58 -16.97
N THR A 121 7.37 -16.40 -17.29
CA THR A 121 6.03 -15.91 -17.60
C THR A 121 5.33 -15.42 -16.32
N LEU A 122 4.29 -14.59 -16.48
CA LEU A 122 3.46 -14.17 -15.35
C LEU A 122 2.80 -15.38 -14.66
N GLU A 123 2.33 -16.36 -15.44
CA GLU A 123 1.73 -17.58 -14.93
C GLU A 123 2.70 -18.37 -14.04
N GLU A 124 3.95 -18.50 -14.47
CA GLU A 124 4.99 -19.16 -13.67
C GLU A 124 5.33 -18.37 -12.41
N ALA A 125 5.42 -17.04 -12.51
CA ALA A 125 5.69 -16.19 -11.35
C ALA A 125 4.57 -16.22 -10.30
N MET A 126 3.32 -16.45 -10.73
CA MET A 126 2.13 -16.52 -9.87
C MET A 126 1.91 -17.91 -9.27
N GLN A 127 2.69 -18.93 -9.61
CA GLN A 127 2.65 -20.24 -8.97
C GLN A 127 3.02 -20.08 -7.49
N ARG A 128 2.14 -20.54 -6.62
CA ARG A 128 2.27 -20.34 -5.16
C ARG A 128 3.60 -20.85 -4.62
N GLU A 129 3.98 -22.06 -4.97
CA GLU A 129 5.20 -22.71 -4.49
C GLU A 129 6.43 -21.90 -4.91
N LYS A 130 6.49 -21.49 -6.19
CA LYS A 130 7.58 -20.69 -6.75
C LYS A 130 7.65 -19.28 -6.14
N ALA A 131 6.49 -18.65 -5.93
CA ALA A 131 6.43 -17.34 -5.28
C ALA A 131 6.90 -17.41 -3.81
N MET A 132 6.51 -18.46 -3.07
CA MET A 132 6.95 -18.68 -1.70
C MET A 132 8.46 -18.93 -1.61
N GLU A 133 9.01 -19.78 -2.47
CA GLU A 133 10.46 -20.06 -2.54
C GLU A 133 11.23 -18.75 -2.83
N ASN A 134 10.84 -18.04 -3.88
CA ASN A 134 11.48 -16.81 -4.28
C ASN A 134 11.44 -15.73 -3.17
N LEU A 135 10.30 -15.60 -2.48
CA LEU A 135 10.17 -14.68 -1.36
C LEU A 135 11.08 -15.09 -0.20
N THR A 136 11.07 -16.36 0.19
CA THR A 136 11.89 -16.88 1.27
C THR A 136 13.38 -16.60 1.03
N ASP A 137 13.86 -16.97 -0.15
CA ASP A 137 15.27 -16.78 -0.50
C ASP A 137 15.65 -15.28 -0.59
N SER A 138 14.74 -14.45 -1.11
CA SER A 138 15.00 -13.00 -1.18
C SER A 138 15.07 -12.37 0.21
N VAL A 139 14.16 -12.75 1.11
CA VAL A 139 14.17 -12.31 2.51
C VAL A 139 15.43 -12.78 3.20
N GLU A 140 15.80 -14.06 3.07
CA GLU A 140 17.03 -14.60 3.67
C GLU A 140 18.26 -13.79 3.25
N GLN A 141 18.42 -13.50 1.96
CA GLN A 141 19.59 -12.74 1.50
C GLN A 141 19.61 -11.32 2.05
N VAL A 142 18.46 -10.67 2.15
CA VAL A 142 18.38 -9.32 2.74
C VAL A 142 18.75 -9.35 4.22
N PHE A 143 18.28 -10.33 4.98
CA PHE A 143 18.59 -10.47 6.40
C PHE A 143 20.06 -10.85 6.69
N ARG A 144 20.80 -11.36 5.72
CA ARG A 144 22.25 -11.54 5.84
C ARG A 144 23.03 -10.21 5.83
N LEU A 145 22.40 -9.10 5.41
CA LEU A 145 23.02 -7.77 5.35
C LEU A 145 22.67 -6.89 6.56
N LEU A 146 21.71 -7.29 7.37
CA LEU A 146 21.22 -6.57 8.53
C LEU A 146 21.87 -7.02 9.83
#